data_80401513bdefa449beb07f2bdbcd14b8
#
_entry.id   80401513bdefa449beb07f2bdbcd14b8
#
_cell.length_a   1.000
_cell.length_b   1.000
_cell.length_c   1.000
_cell.angle_alpha   90.00
_cell.angle_beta   90.00
_cell.angle_gamma   90.00
#
_symmetry.space_group_name_H-M   'P 1'
#
loop_
_entity.id
_entity.type
_entity.pdbx_description
1 polymer ?
#
loop_
_entity_poly.entity_id
_entity_poly.type
_entity_poly.pdbx_seq_one_letter_code
_entity_poly.pdbx_strand_id
1 'polypeptide(L)'
;MSASLPCTSWKVPIGEFQLIQGKLADMYAASSACRAYVYAVARACDRGQTTRKDAAGAILYAAEAATRMALDAVQILGGNGYINDYPTGRLLRDAKLYEIGAGTSEIRRMLIGREIFQETA
;
A
#
# COMPACT_ATOMS: atom_id res chain seq x y z
N MET A 1 12.22 -1.50 20.26
CA MET A 1 10.96 -0.94 20.79
C MET A 1 9.88 -2.00 20.57
N SER A 2 9.50 -2.73 21.62
CA SER A 2 8.42 -3.72 21.55
C SER A 2 7.10 -2.95 21.65
N ALA A 3 6.45 -2.73 20.53
CA ALA A 3 5.07 -2.30 20.53
C ALA A 3 4.21 -3.50 20.94
N SER A 4 3.92 -3.62 22.23
CA SER A 4 2.86 -4.49 22.70
C SER A 4 1.56 -3.96 22.12
N LEU A 5 1.05 -4.59 21.08
CA LEU A 5 -0.29 -4.35 20.58
C LEU A 5 -1.26 -4.66 21.73
N PRO A 6 -2.09 -3.71 22.18
CA PRO A 6 -2.92 -3.86 23.37
C PRO A 6 -4.13 -4.80 23.20
N CYS A 7 -4.24 -5.48 22.05
CA CYS A 7 -5.25 -6.52 21.83
C CYS A 7 -4.75 -7.84 22.34
N THR A 8 -5.24 -8.25 23.50
CA THR A 8 -5.05 -9.61 24.00
C THR A 8 -6.33 -10.40 23.79
N SER A 9 -6.28 -11.44 22.98
CA SER A 9 -7.27 -12.51 22.96
C SER A 9 -6.68 -13.70 23.71
N TRP A 10 -7.43 -14.27 24.65
CA TRP A 10 -6.98 -15.44 25.41
C TRP A 10 -5.69 -15.22 26.25
N LYS A 11 -5.46 -14.00 26.75
CA LYS A 11 -4.28 -13.60 27.54
C LYS A 11 -2.94 -13.66 26.80
N VAL A 12 -2.97 -13.78 25.46
CA VAL A 12 -1.78 -13.84 24.60
C VAL A 12 -1.84 -12.65 23.65
N PRO A 13 -0.72 -11.97 23.36
CA PRO A 13 -0.66 -10.93 22.34
C PRO A 13 -1.11 -11.47 20.98
N ILE A 14 -1.96 -10.74 20.25
CA ILE A 14 -2.48 -11.20 18.95
C ILE A 14 -1.38 -11.48 17.92
N GLY A 15 -0.23 -10.81 18.04
CA GLY A 15 0.94 -11.04 17.16
C GLY A 15 1.58 -12.44 17.29
N GLU A 16 1.19 -13.23 18.28
CA GLU A 16 1.65 -14.63 18.41
C GLU A 16 0.84 -15.61 17.56
N PHE A 17 -0.32 -15.19 17.05
CA PHE A 17 -1.14 -16.05 16.19
C PHE A 17 -0.61 -16.07 14.77
N GLN A 18 -0.43 -17.27 14.21
CA GLN A 18 0.15 -17.47 12.87
C GLN A 18 -0.61 -16.77 11.75
N LEU A 19 -1.96 -16.70 11.83
CA LEU A 19 -2.76 -15.97 10.84
C LEU A 19 -2.53 -14.46 10.87
N ILE A 20 -2.22 -13.89 12.03
CA ILE A 20 -1.83 -12.49 12.16
C ILE A 20 -0.41 -12.28 11.64
N GLN A 21 0.50 -13.18 11.99
CA GLN A 21 1.88 -13.16 11.48
C GLN A 21 1.93 -13.23 9.95
N GLY A 22 1.06 -14.06 9.33
CA GLY A 22 0.90 -14.14 7.88
C GLY A 22 0.51 -12.79 7.27
N LYS A 23 -0.51 -12.11 7.82
CA LYS A 23 -0.89 -10.76 7.37
C LYS A 23 0.23 -9.75 7.51
N LEU A 24 0.95 -9.76 8.63
CA LEU A 24 2.10 -8.87 8.84
C LEU A 24 3.22 -9.13 7.84
N ALA A 25 3.48 -10.41 7.50
CA ALA A 25 4.46 -10.78 6.50
C ALA A 25 4.08 -10.26 5.10
N ASP A 26 2.80 -10.41 4.70
CA ASP A 26 2.29 -9.88 3.43
C ASP A 26 2.39 -8.36 3.37
N MET A 27 2.03 -7.67 4.45
CA MET A 27 2.14 -6.21 4.56
C MET A 27 3.61 -5.76 4.46
N TYR A 28 4.53 -6.46 5.12
CA TYR A 28 5.96 -6.17 5.05
C TYR A 28 6.51 -6.32 3.63
N ALA A 29 6.18 -7.44 2.98
CA ALA A 29 6.61 -7.72 1.61
C ALA A 29 6.06 -6.68 0.63
N ALA A 30 4.77 -6.35 0.72
CA ALA A 30 4.13 -5.34 -0.11
C ALA A 30 4.74 -3.94 0.10
N SER A 31 4.96 -3.54 1.35
CA SER A 31 5.60 -2.25 1.69
C SER A 31 7.03 -2.16 1.15
N SER A 32 7.79 -3.25 1.27
CA SER A 32 9.17 -3.31 0.77
C SER A 32 9.22 -3.21 -0.75
N ALA A 33 8.34 -3.91 -1.46
CA ALA A 33 8.21 -3.85 -2.91
C ALA A 33 7.80 -2.45 -3.40
N CYS A 34 6.80 -1.83 -2.74
CA CYS A 34 6.39 -0.46 -3.04
C CYS A 34 7.55 0.52 -2.90
N ARG A 35 8.27 0.45 -1.79
CA ARG A 35 9.41 1.33 -1.52
C ARG A 35 10.50 1.18 -2.57
N ALA A 36 10.86 -0.06 -2.92
CA ALA A 36 11.87 -0.34 -3.94
C ALA A 36 11.47 0.23 -5.29
N TYR A 37 10.21 0.03 -5.72
CA TYR A 37 9.71 0.53 -6.99
C TYR A 37 9.66 2.05 -7.03
N VAL A 38 9.08 2.69 -6.02
CA VAL A 38 8.98 4.16 -5.95
C VAL A 38 10.38 4.80 -5.96
N TYR A 39 11.32 4.29 -5.17
CA TYR A 39 12.68 4.83 -5.16
C TYR A 39 13.44 4.58 -6.46
N ALA A 40 13.21 3.45 -7.14
CA ALA A 40 13.81 3.20 -8.45
C ALA A 40 13.34 4.24 -9.48
N VAL A 41 12.03 4.51 -9.52
CA VAL A 41 11.44 5.52 -10.42
C VAL A 41 11.88 6.94 -10.04
N ALA A 42 11.93 7.27 -8.74
CA ALA A 42 12.38 8.58 -8.27
C ALA A 42 13.85 8.86 -8.69
N ARG A 43 14.74 7.88 -8.51
CA ARG A 43 16.14 8.00 -8.96
C ARG A 43 16.27 8.14 -10.47
N ALA A 44 15.41 7.45 -11.24
CA ALA A 44 15.37 7.62 -12.69
C ALA A 44 14.87 9.02 -13.07
N CYS A 45 13.89 9.56 -12.32
CA CYS A 45 13.40 10.93 -12.49
C CYS A 45 14.51 11.96 -12.26
N ASP A 46 15.29 11.82 -11.18
CA ASP A 46 16.41 12.71 -10.87
C ASP A 46 17.48 12.74 -12.00
N ARG A 47 17.60 11.64 -12.74
CA ARG A 47 18.50 11.54 -13.91
C ARG A 47 17.85 11.94 -15.24
N GLY A 48 16.60 12.38 -15.24
CA GLY A 48 15.84 12.66 -16.46
C GLY A 48 15.52 11.44 -17.33
N GLN A 49 15.52 10.24 -16.76
CA GLN A 49 15.33 8.95 -17.46
C GLN A 49 13.96 8.30 -17.19
N THR A 50 13.05 9.01 -16.54
CA THR A 50 11.71 8.49 -16.22
C THR A 50 10.77 8.64 -17.39
N THR A 51 10.01 7.60 -17.70
CA THR A 51 8.88 7.65 -18.62
C THR A 51 7.57 7.91 -17.87
N ARG A 52 6.54 8.37 -18.59
CA ARG A 52 5.21 8.59 -17.99
C ARG A 52 4.60 7.27 -17.49
N LYS A 53 4.81 6.16 -18.22
CA LYS A 53 4.32 4.84 -17.81
C LYS A 53 5.00 4.35 -16.53
N ASP A 54 6.31 4.60 -16.35
CA ASP A 54 7.03 4.21 -15.13
C ASP A 54 6.51 4.97 -13.91
N ALA A 55 6.34 6.29 -14.04
CA ALA A 55 5.78 7.12 -12.98
C ALA A 55 4.33 6.71 -12.63
N ALA A 56 3.50 6.48 -13.65
CA ALA A 56 2.13 6.03 -13.46
C ALA A 56 2.07 4.62 -12.82
N GLY A 57 2.96 3.73 -13.21
CA GLY A 57 3.08 2.38 -12.66
C GLY A 57 3.46 2.37 -11.19
N ALA A 58 4.44 3.19 -10.80
CA ALA A 58 4.85 3.30 -9.40
C ALA A 58 3.70 3.82 -8.50
N ILE A 59 2.99 4.85 -8.95
CA ILE A 59 1.85 5.40 -8.20
C ILE A 59 0.70 4.39 -8.15
N LEU A 60 0.37 3.75 -9.28
CA LEU A 60 -0.70 2.75 -9.35
C LEU A 60 -0.45 1.61 -8.36
N TYR A 61 0.74 1.02 -8.42
CA TYR A 61 1.09 -0.11 -7.56
C TYR A 61 1.10 0.28 -6.08
N ALA A 62 1.74 1.40 -5.74
CA ALA A 62 1.85 1.85 -4.35
C ALA A 62 0.50 2.24 -3.76
N ALA A 63 -0.39 2.92 -4.50
CA ALA A 63 -1.71 3.32 -4.04
C ALA A 63 -2.59 2.11 -3.71
N GLU A 64 -2.67 1.14 -4.62
CA GLU A 64 -3.47 -0.08 -4.39
C GLU A 64 -2.90 -0.96 -3.28
N ALA A 65 -1.58 -1.07 -3.19
CA ALA A 65 -0.94 -1.81 -2.11
C ALA A 65 -1.16 -1.13 -0.75
N ALA A 66 -1.10 0.21 -0.68
CA ALA A 66 -1.37 0.96 0.55
C ALA A 66 -2.80 0.73 1.06
N THR A 67 -3.79 0.72 0.17
CA THR A 67 -5.19 0.43 0.54
C THR A 67 -5.35 -0.98 1.08
N ARG A 68 -4.75 -1.99 0.43
CA ARG A 68 -4.79 -3.39 0.90
C ARG A 68 -4.13 -3.52 2.28
N MET A 69 -2.96 -2.93 2.48
CA MET A 69 -2.27 -2.94 3.78
C MET A 69 -3.08 -2.25 4.86
N ALA A 70 -3.75 -1.14 4.54
CA ALA A 70 -4.59 -0.41 5.49
C ALA A 70 -5.84 -1.22 5.90
N LEU A 71 -6.45 -1.96 4.96
CA LEU A 71 -7.54 -2.90 5.25
C LEU A 71 -7.06 -4.02 6.18
N ASP A 72 -5.90 -4.61 5.93
CA ASP A 72 -5.33 -5.62 6.80
C ASP A 72 -4.99 -5.07 8.20
N ALA A 73 -4.52 -3.83 8.29
CA ALA A 73 -4.27 -3.17 9.56
C ALA A 73 -5.57 -3.01 10.39
N VAL A 74 -6.67 -2.59 9.76
CA VAL A 74 -7.99 -2.54 10.41
C VAL A 74 -8.40 -3.94 10.85
N GLN A 75 -8.26 -4.94 10.00
CA GLN A 75 -8.65 -6.32 10.29
C GLN A 75 -7.83 -6.92 11.44
N ILE A 76 -6.53 -6.67 11.51
CA ILE A 76 -5.65 -7.14 12.59
C ILE A 76 -6.08 -6.57 13.94
N LEU A 77 -6.45 -5.29 13.98
CA LEU A 77 -6.89 -4.63 15.21
C LEU A 77 -8.36 -4.95 15.56
N GLY A 78 -9.12 -5.55 14.64
CA GLY A 78 -10.52 -5.90 14.88
C GLY A 78 -11.38 -4.69 15.23
N GLY A 79 -12.18 -4.79 16.28
CA GLY A 79 -13.04 -3.68 16.73
C GLY A 79 -12.27 -2.38 17.03
N ASN A 80 -11.05 -2.49 17.56
CA ASN A 80 -10.18 -1.33 17.80
C ASN A 80 -9.72 -0.68 16.49
N GLY A 81 -9.54 -1.45 15.43
CA GLY A 81 -9.19 -0.91 14.11
C GLY A 81 -10.35 -0.16 13.44
N TYR A 82 -11.58 -0.49 13.82
CA TYR A 82 -12.79 0.11 13.26
C TYR A 82 -13.16 1.45 13.92
N ILE A 83 -12.95 1.60 15.23
CA ILE A 83 -13.31 2.82 15.97
C ILE A 83 -12.32 3.95 15.71
N ASN A 84 -12.80 5.20 15.90
CA ASN A 84 -11.99 6.40 15.61
C ASN A 84 -10.90 6.72 16.63
N ASP A 85 -10.85 6.00 17.75
CA ASP A 85 -9.81 6.16 18.77
C ASP A 85 -8.42 5.69 18.27
N TYR A 86 -8.42 4.84 17.23
CA TYR A 86 -7.21 4.35 16.57
C TYR A 86 -7.08 4.94 15.17
N PRO A 87 -5.85 5.19 14.68
CA PRO A 87 -5.63 5.90 13.42
C PRO A 87 -5.90 5.05 12.16
N THR A 88 -6.13 3.76 12.29
CA THR A 88 -6.24 2.82 11.15
C THR A 88 -7.37 3.15 10.20
N GLY A 89 -8.55 3.55 10.71
CA GLY A 89 -9.67 3.96 9.87
C GLY A 89 -9.37 5.23 9.06
N ARG A 90 -8.67 6.20 9.67
CA ARG A 90 -8.20 7.39 8.96
C ARG A 90 -7.17 7.02 7.89
N LEU A 91 -6.18 6.21 8.24
CA LEU A 91 -5.14 5.78 7.29
C LEU A 91 -5.71 5.01 6.09
N LEU A 92 -6.76 4.20 6.31
CA LEU A 92 -7.49 3.53 5.23
C LEU A 92 -8.14 4.53 4.26
N ARG A 93 -8.81 5.55 4.79
CA ARG A 93 -9.45 6.59 3.97
C ARG A 93 -8.41 7.41 3.22
N ASP A 94 -7.31 7.76 3.88
CA ASP A 94 -6.20 8.50 3.26
C ASP A 94 -5.52 7.66 2.17
N ALA A 95 -5.29 6.37 2.39
CA ALA A 95 -4.75 5.45 1.39
C ALA A 95 -5.66 5.37 0.16
N LYS A 96 -6.99 5.27 0.36
CA LYS A 96 -7.95 5.21 -0.73
C LYS A 96 -7.96 6.48 -1.60
N LEU A 97 -7.64 7.63 -1.02
CA LEU A 97 -7.55 8.88 -1.78
C LEU A 97 -6.49 8.80 -2.88
N TYR A 98 -5.38 8.09 -2.67
CA TYR A 98 -4.32 7.94 -3.68
C TYR A 98 -4.72 7.11 -4.90
N GLU A 99 -5.76 6.30 -4.81
CA GLU A 99 -6.34 5.60 -5.95
C GLU A 99 -7.28 6.48 -6.79
N ILE A 100 -7.80 7.57 -6.20
CA ILE A 100 -8.81 8.45 -6.80
C ILE A 100 -8.19 9.78 -7.23
N GLY A 101 -7.36 10.37 -6.36
CA GLY A 101 -6.79 11.70 -6.57
C GLY A 101 -5.68 11.75 -7.63
N ALA A 102 -5.53 12.91 -8.25
CA ALA A 102 -4.49 13.19 -9.25
C ALA A 102 -4.38 12.15 -10.39
N GLY A 103 -5.53 11.69 -10.85
CA GLY A 103 -5.67 10.61 -11.83
C GLY A 103 -5.96 9.27 -11.15
N THR A 104 -7.14 8.71 -11.48
CA THR A 104 -7.59 7.46 -10.88
C THR A 104 -6.74 6.27 -11.31
N SER A 105 -6.82 5.17 -10.57
CA SER A 105 -6.15 3.91 -10.92
C SER A 105 -6.48 3.46 -12.35
N GLU A 106 -7.72 3.67 -12.80
CA GLU A 106 -8.16 3.33 -14.17
C GLU A 106 -7.47 4.21 -15.22
N ILE A 107 -7.37 5.51 -14.98
CA ILE A 107 -6.68 6.45 -15.87
C ILE A 107 -5.19 6.10 -15.97
N ARG A 108 -4.56 5.72 -14.86
CA ARG A 108 -3.16 5.28 -14.86
C ARG A 108 -2.96 4.01 -15.69
N ARG A 109 -3.88 3.02 -15.54
CA ARG A 109 -3.87 1.79 -16.37
C ARG A 109 -4.04 2.09 -17.86
N MET A 110 -4.96 2.97 -18.20
CA MET A 110 -5.18 3.40 -19.58
C MET A 110 -3.92 4.05 -20.18
N LEU A 111 -3.28 4.94 -19.41
CA LEU A 111 -2.05 5.61 -19.84
C LEU A 111 -0.91 4.61 -20.07
N ILE A 112 -0.67 3.73 -19.13
CA ILE A 112 0.38 2.69 -19.22
C ILE A 112 0.11 1.79 -20.43
N GLY A 113 -1.11 1.28 -20.56
CA GLY A 113 -1.48 0.40 -21.69
C GLY A 113 -1.30 1.07 -23.05
N ARG A 114 -1.66 2.34 -23.15
CA ARG A 114 -1.48 3.12 -24.39
C ARG A 114 0.00 3.29 -24.74
N GLU A 115 0.84 3.64 -23.79
CA GLU A 115 2.28 3.82 -24.05
C GLU A 115 2.95 2.49 -24.44
N ILE A 116 2.63 1.40 -23.75
CA ILE A 116 3.14 0.07 -24.11
C ILE A 116 2.73 -0.30 -25.54
N PHE A 117 1.47 -0.06 -25.91
CA PHE A 117 1.00 -0.35 -27.28
C PHE A 117 1.73 0.48 -28.32
N GLN A 118 1.98 1.77 -28.06
CA GLN A 118 2.72 2.65 -28.97
C GLN A 118 4.19 2.23 -29.15
N GLU A 119 4.81 1.67 -28.12
CA GLU A 119 6.19 1.18 -28.19
C GLU A 119 6.34 -0.13 -28.97
N THR A 120 5.26 -0.89 -29.10
CA THR A 120 5.24 -2.20 -29.79
C THR A 120 4.66 -2.15 -31.21
N ALA A 121 4.09 -1.01 -31.58
CA ALA A 121 3.54 -0.77 -32.93
C ALA A 121 4.61 -0.23 -33.87
#